data_ea8c1e694de5e94291a25a822aef3faf
#
_entry.id   ea8c1e694de5e94291a25a822aef3faf
#
_cell.length_a   1.000
_cell.length_b   1.000
_cell.length_c   1.000
_cell.angle_alpha   90.00
_cell.angle_beta   90.00
_cell.angle_gamma   90.00
#
_symmetry.space_group_name_H-M   'P 1'
#
loop_
_entity.id
_entity.type
_entity.pdbx_description
1 polymer ?
#
loop_
_entity_poly.entity_id
_entity_poly.type
_entity_poly.pdbx_seq_one_letter_code
_entity_poly.pdbx_strand_id
1 'polypeptide(L)'
;STEHFIDGRYVMVVKGAVDVLLERMSHIQDGDTLRKITEEDRVRIEVQNKHFSENGLRVLAFAFKTMEQEQGLTLNDENDLTFLGLISMMDPPRVESKDAVVECIKAGIKPIMITGDHKVTAAAIAKRIGILENMSEACEGAVIEDMTDEELQDFVPQISVYARVSPEHKIRIVRAWQERGNIVAMTGDGVNDAPALKQ
;
A
#
# COMPACT_ATOMS: atom_id res chain seq x y z
N SER A 1 -12.35 -14.31 3.84
CA SER A 1 -13.55 -14.90 3.18
C SER A 1 -14.75 -14.87 4.12
N THR A 2 -15.95 -14.85 3.54
CA THR A 2 -17.23 -14.92 4.24
C THR A 2 -18.18 -15.82 3.47
N GLU A 3 -19.02 -16.56 4.18
CA GLU A 3 -20.03 -17.46 3.61
C GLU A 3 -21.39 -16.81 3.65
N HIS A 4 -22.15 -16.94 2.58
CA HIS A 4 -23.48 -16.37 2.40
C HIS A 4 -24.40 -17.34 1.68
N PHE A 5 -25.71 -17.25 1.99
CA PHE A 5 -26.75 -17.94 1.23
C PHE A 5 -27.41 -16.92 0.30
N ILE A 6 -27.13 -17.03 -1.01
CA ILE A 6 -27.58 -16.09 -2.04
C ILE A 6 -28.29 -16.88 -3.14
N ASP A 7 -29.51 -16.50 -3.49
CA ASP A 7 -30.33 -17.09 -4.56
C ASP A 7 -30.41 -18.61 -4.50
N GLY A 8 -30.60 -19.17 -3.27
CA GLY A 8 -30.74 -20.59 -3.05
C GLY A 8 -29.45 -21.41 -3.09
N ARG A 9 -28.29 -20.76 -3.04
CA ARG A 9 -26.95 -21.37 -3.06
C ARG A 9 -26.06 -20.82 -1.96
N TYR A 10 -25.18 -21.66 -1.43
CA TYR A 10 -24.11 -21.22 -0.56
C TYR A 10 -22.96 -20.64 -1.42
N VAL A 11 -22.53 -19.45 -1.08
CA VAL A 11 -21.48 -18.72 -1.81
C VAL A 11 -20.45 -18.21 -0.82
N MET A 12 -19.21 -18.61 -1.02
CA MET A 12 -18.07 -18.00 -0.35
C MET A 12 -17.63 -16.77 -1.15
N VAL A 13 -17.60 -15.61 -0.51
CA VAL A 13 -17.07 -14.37 -1.08
C VAL A 13 -15.71 -14.08 -0.46
N VAL A 14 -14.73 -13.78 -1.30
CA VAL A 14 -13.35 -13.53 -0.90
C VAL A 14 -12.91 -12.17 -1.41
N LYS A 15 -12.22 -11.40 -0.57
CA LYS A 15 -11.52 -10.18 -0.97
C LYS A 15 -10.09 -10.19 -0.44
N GLY A 16 -9.16 -9.62 -1.21
CA GLY A 16 -7.76 -9.58 -0.80
C GLY A 16 -6.86 -8.86 -1.80
N ALA A 17 -5.57 -8.90 -1.54
CA ALA A 17 -4.57 -8.37 -2.44
C ALA A 17 -4.62 -9.11 -3.79
N VAL A 18 -4.40 -8.36 -4.88
CA VAL A 18 -4.58 -8.88 -6.24
C VAL A 18 -3.60 -10.02 -6.53
N ASP A 19 -2.34 -9.84 -6.17
CA ASP A 19 -1.27 -10.83 -6.31
C ASP A 19 -1.59 -12.17 -5.62
N VAL A 20 -2.04 -12.09 -4.36
CA VAL A 20 -2.37 -13.27 -3.55
C VAL A 20 -3.61 -14.01 -4.10
N LEU A 21 -4.66 -13.28 -4.47
CA LEU A 21 -5.90 -13.91 -4.93
C LEU A 21 -5.79 -14.42 -6.36
N LEU A 22 -5.02 -13.75 -7.23
CA LEU A 22 -4.91 -14.13 -8.63
C LEU A 22 -4.32 -15.55 -8.80
N GLU A 23 -3.39 -15.95 -7.95
CA GLU A 23 -2.84 -17.32 -7.95
C GLU A 23 -3.87 -18.40 -7.59
N ARG A 24 -4.92 -18.02 -6.83
CA ARG A 24 -5.97 -18.92 -6.35
C ARG A 24 -7.20 -18.97 -7.26
N MET A 25 -7.19 -18.22 -8.36
CA MET A 25 -8.31 -18.13 -9.31
C MET A 25 -8.17 -19.13 -10.44
N SER A 26 -9.23 -19.88 -10.71
CA SER A 26 -9.33 -20.81 -11.83
C SER A 26 -10.33 -20.35 -12.90
N HIS A 27 -11.27 -19.46 -12.52
CA HIS A 27 -12.34 -18.96 -13.39
C HIS A 27 -12.45 -17.44 -13.30
N ILE A 28 -13.12 -16.86 -14.30
CA ILE A 28 -13.49 -15.43 -14.36
C ILE A 28 -14.95 -15.29 -14.77
N GLN A 29 -15.64 -14.37 -14.10
CA GLN A 29 -16.97 -13.91 -14.49
C GLN A 29 -16.81 -12.78 -15.51
N ASP A 30 -17.18 -13.03 -16.76
CA ASP A 30 -17.09 -12.07 -17.86
C ASP A 30 -18.52 -11.70 -18.30
N GLY A 31 -19.07 -10.64 -17.74
CA GLY A 31 -20.50 -10.35 -17.82
C GLY A 31 -21.32 -11.49 -17.21
N ASP A 32 -22.23 -12.07 -17.99
CA ASP A 32 -23.08 -13.20 -17.57
C ASP A 32 -22.41 -14.57 -17.81
N THR A 33 -21.17 -14.58 -18.32
CA THR A 33 -20.48 -15.83 -18.68
C THR A 33 -19.41 -16.20 -17.68
N LEU A 34 -19.51 -17.40 -17.13
CA LEU A 34 -18.46 -18.01 -16.33
C LEU A 34 -17.55 -18.85 -17.24
N ARG A 35 -16.25 -18.54 -17.25
CA ARG A 35 -15.25 -19.27 -18.03
C ARG A 35 -13.94 -19.45 -17.28
N LYS A 36 -13.09 -20.35 -17.73
CA LYS A 36 -11.73 -20.48 -17.20
C LYS A 36 -10.95 -19.19 -17.42
N ILE A 37 -10.19 -18.80 -16.40
CA ILE A 37 -9.26 -17.67 -16.50
C ILE A 37 -8.09 -18.05 -17.41
N THR A 38 -7.71 -17.17 -18.31
CA THR A 38 -6.56 -17.34 -19.20
C THR A 38 -5.35 -16.54 -18.72
N GLU A 39 -4.18 -16.80 -19.26
CA GLU A 39 -2.98 -16.01 -18.96
C GLU A 39 -3.13 -14.56 -19.42
N GLU A 40 -3.81 -14.34 -20.54
CA GLU A 40 -4.13 -12.98 -21.02
C GLU A 40 -5.02 -12.21 -20.04
N ASP A 41 -6.00 -12.89 -19.42
CA ASP A 41 -6.82 -12.27 -18.37
C ASP A 41 -5.97 -11.89 -17.15
N ARG A 42 -5.05 -12.76 -16.72
CA ARG A 42 -4.14 -12.50 -15.60
C ARG A 42 -3.30 -11.24 -15.86
N VAL A 43 -2.65 -11.19 -17.00
CA VAL A 43 -1.86 -10.02 -17.42
C VAL A 43 -2.71 -8.75 -17.46
N ARG A 44 -3.94 -8.83 -17.98
CA ARG A 44 -4.85 -7.68 -18.02
C ARG A 44 -5.23 -7.19 -16.62
N ILE A 45 -5.49 -8.11 -15.68
CA ILE A 45 -5.80 -7.78 -14.29
C ILE A 45 -4.60 -7.13 -13.61
N GLU A 46 -3.40 -7.66 -13.80
CA GLU A 46 -2.16 -7.11 -13.23
C GLU A 46 -1.84 -5.71 -13.78
N VAL A 47 -1.98 -5.50 -15.08
CA VAL A 47 -1.80 -4.18 -15.71
C VAL A 47 -2.79 -3.17 -15.14
N GLN A 48 -4.05 -3.58 -14.97
CA GLN A 48 -5.07 -2.69 -14.39
C GLN A 48 -4.80 -2.40 -12.91
N ASN A 49 -4.37 -3.39 -12.13
CA ASN A 49 -3.95 -3.21 -10.75
C ASN A 49 -2.78 -2.22 -10.65
N LYS A 50 -1.76 -2.39 -11.50
CA LYS A 50 -0.62 -1.50 -11.59
C LYS A 50 -1.05 -0.07 -11.93
N HIS A 51 -1.90 0.09 -12.93
CA HIS A 51 -2.44 1.40 -13.33
C HIS A 51 -3.16 2.12 -12.16
N PHE A 52 -4.01 1.42 -11.42
CA PHE A 52 -4.67 1.97 -10.25
C PHE A 52 -3.66 2.35 -9.15
N SER A 53 -2.70 1.48 -8.88
CA SER A 53 -1.69 1.71 -7.84
C SER A 53 -0.77 2.90 -8.18
N GLU A 54 -0.39 3.07 -9.45
CA GLU A 54 0.39 4.22 -9.93
C GLU A 54 -0.35 5.54 -9.77
N ASN A 55 -1.68 5.51 -9.71
CA ASN A 55 -2.52 6.66 -9.40
C ASN A 55 -2.82 6.84 -7.89
N GLY A 56 -2.11 6.09 -7.03
CA GLY A 56 -2.26 6.19 -5.57
C GLY A 56 -3.51 5.52 -5.02
N LEU A 57 -4.12 4.62 -5.78
CA LEU A 57 -5.31 3.88 -5.35
C LEU A 57 -4.92 2.58 -4.63
N ARG A 58 -5.56 2.29 -3.52
CA ARG A 58 -5.53 0.96 -2.91
C ARG A 58 -6.48 0.05 -3.68
N VAL A 59 -6.01 -1.09 -4.12
CA VAL A 59 -6.78 -2.03 -4.93
C VAL A 59 -7.03 -3.32 -4.17
N LEU A 60 -8.27 -3.81 -4.22
CA LEU A 60 -8.66 -5.13 -3.76
C LEU A 60 -9.27 -5.92 -4.91
N ALA A 61 -8.87 -7.18 -5.03
CA ALA A 61 -9.55 -8.15 -5.86
C ALA A 61 -10.73 -8.76 -5.10
N PHE A 62 -11.78 -9.07 -5.84
CA PHE A 62 -12.96 -9.77 -5.36
C PHE A 62 -13.16 -11.06 -6.17
N ALA A 63 -13.46 -12.12 -5.45
CA ALA A 63 -13.72 -13.43 -6.02
C ALA A 63 -14.83 -14.15 -5.25
N PHE A 64 -15.40 -15.17 -5.85
CA PHE A 64 -16.37 -16.05 -5.19
C PHE A 64 -16.15 -17.51 -5.55
N LYS A 65 -16.78 -18.37 -4.77
CA LYS A 65 -16.90 -19.80 -5.03
C LYS A 65 -18.28 -20.29 -4.58
N THR A 66 -18.98 -21.00 -5.44
CA THR A 66 -20.23 -21.66 -5.06
C THR A 66 -19.92 -22.96 -4.32
N MET A 67 -20.63 -23.19 -3.23
CA MET A 67 -20.48 -24.38 -2.38
C MET A 67 -21.77 -25.19 -2.37
N GLU A 68 -21.66 -26.50 -2.14
CA GLU A 68 -22.82 -27.40 -2.15
C GLU A 68 -23.66 -27.28 -0.89
N GLN A 69 -23.02 -26.96 0.24
CA GLN A 69 -23.68 -26.88 1.56
C GLN A 69 -22.97 -25.86 2.45
N GLU A 70 -23.62 -25.44 3.53
CA GLU A 70 -22.99 -24.68 4.59
C GLU A 70 -21.85 -25.49 5.21
N GLN A 71 -20.67 -24.86 5.31
CA GLN A 71 -19.52 -25.48 5.97
C GLN A 71 -18.66 -24.39 6.64
N GLY A 72 -18.00 -24.73 7.74
CA GLY A 72 -17.03 -23.86 8.35
C GLY A 72 -15.85 -23.62 7.40
N LEU A 73 -15.63 -22.36 7.02
CA LEU A 73 -14.56 -21.98 6.08
C LEU A 73 -13.18 -22.17 6.68
N THR A 74 -12.28 -22.74 5.90
CA THR A 74 -10.85 -22.86 6.19
C THR A 74 -10.02 -22.19 5.09
N LEU A 75 -8.73 -21.95 5.34
CA LEU A 75 -7.83 -21.41 4.32
C LEU A 75 -7.71 -22.32 3.07
N ASN A 76 -7.97 -23.61 3.21
CA ASN A 76 -7.92 -24.54 2.09
C ASN A 76 -9.10 -24.38 1.13
N ASP A 77 -10.19 -23.78 1.59
CA ASP A 77 -11.37 -23.52 0.75
C ASP A 77 -11.15 -22.34 -0.21
N GLU A 78 -10.19 -21.48 0.10
CA GLU A 78 -9.83 -20.31 -0.71
C GLU A 78 -8.99 -20.68 -1.94
N ASN A 79 -9.41 -21.67 -2.68
CA ASN A 79 -8.84 -22.11 -3.95
C ASN A 79 -9.95 -22.35 -4.98
N ASP A 80 -9.60 -22.43 -6.26
CA ASP A 80 -10.54 -22.57 -7.37
C ASP A 80 -11.59 -21.46 -7.39
N LEU A 81 -11.15 -20.25 -7.12
CA LEU A 81 -12.00 -19.07 -7.05
C LEU A 81 -12.36 -18.55 -8.44
N THR A 82 -13.51 -17.89 -8.51
CA THR A 82 -13.95 -17.14 -9.69
C THR A 82 -13.70 -15.65 -9.47
N PHE A 83 -12.90 -15.05 -10.33
CA PHE A 83 -12.66 -13.61 -10.32
C PHE A 83 -13.92 -12.82 -10.68
N LEU A 84 -14.28 -11.83 -9.87
CA LEU A 84 -15.40 -10.90 -10.10
C LEU A 84 -14.94 -9.56 -10.63
N GLY A 85 -13.85 -9.03 -10.06
CA GLY A 85 -13.39 -7.70 -10.42
C GLY A 85 -12.41 -7.09 -9.42
N LEU A 86 -11.98 -5.87 -9.73
CA LEU A 86 -11.16 -5.05 -8.88
C LEU A 86 -11.99 -3.87 -8.35
N ILE A 87 -11.81 -3.55 -7.08
CA ILE A 87 -12.30 -2.30 -6.49
C ILE A 87 -11.09 -1.50 -6.08
N SER A 88 -11.01 -0.27 -6.60
CA SER A 88 -9.99 0.69 -6.22
C SER A 88 -10.56 1.72 -5.26
N MET A 89 -9.79 2.05 -4.22
CA MET A 89 -10.17 3.02 -3.20
C MET A 89 -9.10 4.09 -3.09
N MET A 90 -9.51 5.31 -2.89
CA MET A 90 -8.63 6.43 -2.58
C MET A 90 -8.98 6.95 -1.20
N ASP A 91 -7.96 7.07 -0.35
CA ASP A 91 -8.02 7.92 0.83
C ASP A 91 -7.31 9.23 0.45
N PRO A 92 -8.08 10.27 0.03
CA PRO A 92 -7.47 11.49 -0.46
C PRO A 92 -6.74 12.19 0.69
N PRO A 93 -5.55 12.76 0.45
CA PRO A 93 -4.93 13.64 1.42
C PRO A 93 -5.90 14.75 1.82
N ARG A 94 -5.89 15.15 3.08
CA ARG A 94 -6.66 16.30 3.52
C ARG A 94 -6.27 17.54 2.70
N VAL A 95 -7.25 18.36 2.37
CA VAL A 95 -7.02 19.54 1.52
C VAL A 95 -5.95 20.45 2.12
N GLU A 96 -5.96 20.61 3.44
CA GLU A 96 -5.03 21.45 4.20
C GLU A 96 -3.59 20.93 4.18
N SER A 97 -3.37 19.64 3.90
CA SER A 97 -2.03 19.05 3.91
C SER A 97 -1.12 19.66 2.84
N LYS A 98 -1.66 19.99 1.67
CA LYS A 98 -0.89 20.62 0.60
C LYS A 98 -0.44 22.02 1.00
N ASP A 99 -1.32 22.81 1.58
CA ASP A 99 -1.02 24.17 1.99
C ASP A 99 0.02 24.20 3.13
N ALA A 100 -0.12 23.27 4.10
CA ALA A 100 0.83 23.09 5.18
C ALA A 100 2.23 22.69 4.66
N VAL A 101 2.33 21.79 3.66
CA VAL A 101 3.61 21.45 3.02
C VAL A 101 4.24 22.64 2.36
N VAL A 102 3.46 23.46 1.64
CA VAL A 102 3.95 24.69 1.00
C VAL A 102 4.50 25.68 2.03
N GLU A 103 3.81 25.83 3.16
CA GLU A 103 4.28 26.71 4.26
C GLU A 103 5.57 26.19 4.91
N CYS A 104 5.67 24.88 5.15
CA CYS A 104 6.90 24.26 5.64
C CYS A 104 8.09 24.56 4.72
N ILE A 105 7.93 24.35 3.42
CA ILE A 105 8.99 24.61 2.43
C ILE A 105 9.39 26.10 2.42
N LYS A 106 8.41 27.01 2.47
CA LYS A 106 8.70 28.47 2.56
C LYS A 106 9.44 28.86 3.83
N ALA A 107 9.20 28.16 4.92
CA ALA A 107 9.90 28.34 6.19
C ALA A 107 11.28 27.67 6.24
N GLY A 108 11.75 27.03 5.16
CA GLY A 108 13.01 26.30 5.10
C GLY A 108 12.97 24.92 5.78
N ILE A 109 11.77 24.40 6.07
CA ILE A 109 11.57 23.07 6.64
C ILE A 109 11.40 22.07 5.50
N LYS A 110 12.20 20.99 5.51
CA LYS A 110 12.06 19.87 4.58
C LYS A 110 10.98 18.91 5.09
N PRO A 111 9.80 18.83 4.45
CA PRO A 111 8.79 17.83 4.82
C PRO A 111 9.23 16.46 4.32
N ILE A 112 9.04 15.43 5.18
CA ILE A 112 9.37 14.04 4.89
C ILE A 112 8.14 13.19 5.20
N MET A 113 7.77 12.33 4.27
CA MET A 113 6.69 11.36 4.47
C MET A 113 7.26 10.00 4.88
N ILE A 114 6.78 9.47 5.99
CA ILE A 114 7.13 8.13 6.47
C ILE A 114 5.83 7.34 6.66
N THR A 115 5.67 6.23 5.90
CA THR A 115 4.41 5.47 5.88
C THR A 115 4.62 3.97 5.81
N GLY A 116 3.62 3.22 6.27
CA GLY A 116 3.53 1.76 6.05
C GLY A 116 3.01 1.38 4.66
N ASP A 117 2.53 2.34 3.86
CA ASP A 117 1.99 2.11 2.53
C ASP A 117 3.05 1.66 1.53
N HIS A 118 2.59 1.09 0.42
CA HIS A 118 3.44 0.72 -0.71
C HIS A 118 4.10 1.94 -1.34
N LYS A 119 5.36 1.80 -1.81
CA LYS A 119 6.17 2.89 -2.37
C LYS A 119 5.45 3.68 -3.47
N VAL A 120 4.78 2.99 -4.39
CA VAL A 120 4.09 3.65 -5.52
C VAL A 120 2.94 4.51 -5.02
N THR A 121 2.14 4.01 -4.07
CA THR A 121 1.04 4.75 -3.43
C THR A 121 1.55 5.95 -2.65
N ALA A 122 2.55 5.74 -1.80
CA ALA A 122 3.16 6.80 -1.00
C ALA A 122 3.74 7.93 -1.88
N ALA A 123 4.46 7.56 -2.95
CA ALA A 123 5.04 8.52 -3.89
C ALA A 123 3.95 9.31 -4.64
N ALA A 124 2.86 8.66 -5.07
CA ALA A 124 1.75 9.34 -5.73
C ALA A 124 1.08 10.38 -4.81
N ILE A 125 0.86 10.02 -3.55
CA ILE A 125 0.31 10.93 -2.54
C ILE A 125 1.29 12.09 -2.27
N ALA A 126 2.57 11.79 -2.02
CA ALA A 126 3.60 12.78 -1.74
C ALA A 126 3.78 13.78 -2.87
N LYS A 127 3.75 13.32 -4.13
CA LYS A 127 3.78 14.18 -5.32
C LYS A 127 2.57 15.10 -5.38
N ARG A 128 1.39 14.59 -5.05
CA ARG A 128 0.13 15.36 -5.07
C ARG A 128 0.10 16.49 -4.05
N ILE A 129 0.72 16.29 -2.87
CA ILE A 129 0.81 17.31 -1.82
C ILE A 129 2.09 18.14 -1.88
N GLY A 130 3.02 17.86 -2.80
CA GLY A 130 4.22 18.65 -3.05
C GLY A 130 5.43 18.30 -2.22
N ILE A 131 5.49 17.13 -1.60
CA ILE A 131 6.67 16.61 -0.87
C ILE A 131 7.70 16.01 -1.83
N LEU A 132 7.24 15.42 -2.94
CA LEU A 132 8.05 14.65 -3.88
C LEU A 132 8.00 15.27 -5.27
N GLU A 133 9.16 15.45 -5.90
CA GLU A 133 9.25 15.82 -7.32
C GLU A 133 9.55 14.60 -8.20
N ASN A 134 10.53 13.77 -7.79
CA ASN A 134 11.03 12.64 -8.56
C ASN A 134 10.90 11.33 -7.78
N MET A 135 10.60 10.22 -8.47
CA MET A 135 10.50 8.89 -7.88
C MET A 135 11.80 8.41 -7.22
N SER A 136 12.95 8.95 -7.60
CA SER A 136 14.25 8.67 -6.97
C SER A 136 14.35 9.14 -5.52
N GLU A 137 13.52 10.10 -5.11
CA GLU A 137 13.42 10.59 -3.74
C GLU A 137 12.57 9.71 -2.82
N ALA A 138 12.02 8.58 -3.35
CA ALA A 138 11.24 7.63 -2.58
C ALA A 138 11.98 6.29 -2.47
N CYS A 139 12.06 5.74 -1.25
CA CYS A 139 12.61 4.41 -0.99
C CYS A 139 11.67 3.54 -0.14
N GLU A 140 11.94 2.24 -0.10
CA GLU A 140 11.29 1.30 0.83
C GLU A 140 12.17 1.06 2.05
N GLY A 141 11.55 0.71 3.18
CA GLY A 141 12.24 0.41 4.43
C GLY A 141 13.34 -0.64 4.28
N ALA A 142 13.13 -1.65 3.43
CA ALA A 142 14.13 -2.66 3.12
C ALA A 142 15.46 -2.09 2.61
N VAL A 143 15.45 -0.96 1.91
CA VAL A 143 16.68 -0.32 1.41
C VAL A 143 17.57 0.19 2.54
N ILE A 144 16.95 0.64 3.64
CA ILE A 144 17.70 1.19 4.80
C ILE A 144 17.97 0.14 5.88
N GLU A 145 17.45 -1.07 5.73
CA GLU A 145 17.60 -2.13 6.73
C GLU A 145 19.06 -2.57 6.88
N ASP A 146 19.75 -2.75 5.75
CA ASP A 146 21.13 -3.22 5.70
C ASP A 146 22.17 -2.09 5.76
N MET A 147 21.75 -0.82 5.78
CA MET A 147 22.65 0.33 5.88
C MET A 147 23.21 0.48 7.28
N THR A 148 24.49 0.83 7.39
CA THR A 148 25.06 1.34 8.65
C THR A 148 24.45 2.72 8.98
N ASP A 149 24.64 3.18 10.21
CA ASP A 149 24.12 4.49 10.62
C ASP A 149 24.82 5.64 9.89
N GLU A 150 26.11 5.50 9.56
CA GLU A 150 26.87 6.44 8.76
C GLU A 150 26.36 6.51 7.32
N GLU A 151 26.14 5.35 6.68
CA GLU A 151 25.56 5.28 5.33
C GLU A 151 24.17 5.89 5.28
N LEU A 152 23.35 5.65 6.32
CA LEU A 152 22.02 6.23 6.41
C LEU A 152 22.06 7.76 6.56
N GLN A 153 23.01 8.31 7.32
CA GLN A 153 23.19 9.75 7.43
C GLN A 153 23.47 10.40 6.06
N ASP A 154 24.27 9.77 5.20
CA ASP A 154 24.56 10.28 3.86
C ASP A 154 23.40 10.08 2.88
N PHE A 155 22.53 9.14 3.16
CA PHE A 155 21.38 8.78 2.32
C PHE A 155 20.14 9.65 2.59
N VAL A 156 19.82 9.98 3.85
CA VAL A 156 18.57 10.67 4.22
C VAL A 156 18.36 12.03 3.52
N PRO A 157 19.40 12.84 3.16
CA PRO A 157 19.16 14.11 2.46
C PRO A 157 18.53 13.94 1.08
N GLN A 158 18.74 12.79 0.44
CA GLN A 158 18.29 12.49 -0.92
C GLN A 158 16.85 11.98 -0.95
N ILE A 159 16.31 11.60 0.21
CA ILE A 159 15.01 10.93 0.31
C ILE A 159 13.99 11.86 0.99
N SER A 160 12.83 11.94 0.38
CA SER A 160 11.66 12.68 0.87
C SER A 160 10.49 11.77 1.27
N VAL A 161 10.50 10.49 0.80
CA VAL A 161 9.43 9.52 1.08
C VAL A 161 10.01 8.17 1.46
N TYR A 162 9.63 7.68 2.64
CA TYR A 162 9.96 6.34 3.11
C TYR A 162 8.67 5.50 3.20
N ALA A 163 8.61 4.42 2.42
CA ALA A 163 7.47 3.51 2.31
C ALA A 163 7.75 2.16 2.96
N ARG A 164 6.72 1.44 3.39
CA ARG A 164 6.85 0.12 4.06
C ARG A 164 7.87 0.09 5.18
N VAL A 165 7.87 1.13 6.01
CA VAL A 165 8.80 1.26 7.13
C VAL A 165 8.24 0.64 8.41
N SER A 166 9.11 -0.05 9.16
CA SER A 166 8.83 -0.50 10.52
C SER A 166 9.00 0.64 11.54
N PRO A 167 8.52 0.50 12.78
CA PRO A 167 8.79 1.45 13.85
C PRO A 167 10.29 1.71 14.09
N GLU A 168 11.13 0.68 13.92
CA GLU A 168 12.58 0.77 14.07
C GLU A 168 13.22 1.64 12.99
N HIS A 169 12.77 1.49 11.75
CA HIS A 169 13.21 2.36 10.64
C HIS A 169 12.91 3.83 10.92
N LYS A 170 11.72 4.14 11.50
CA LYS A 170 11.36 5.52 11.85
C LYS A 170 12.35 6.14 12.84
N ILE A 171 12.74 5.38 13.86
CA ILE A 171 13.72 5.81 14.85
C ILE A 171 15.07 6.09 14.19
N ARG A 172 15.55 5.19 13.33
CA ARG A 172 16.83 5.33 12.63
C ARG A 172 16.84 6.57 11.71
N ILE A 173 15.76 6.80 10.97
CA ILE A 173 15.63 7.99 10.11
C ILE A 173 15.71 9.29 10.93
N VAL A 174 14.97 9.35 12.05
CA VAL A 174 14.98 10.53 12.94
C VAL A 174 16.39 10.77 13.47
N ARG A 175 17.08 9.74 13.97
CA ARG A 175 18.45 9.83 14.48
C ARG A 175 19.44 10.31 13.41
N ALA A 176 19.37 9.74 12.21
CA ALA A 176 20.24 10.12 11.10
C ALA A 176 20.13 11.62 10.78
N TRP A 177 18.92 12.18 10.82
CA TRP A 177 18.71 13.62 10.64
C TRP A 177 19.25 14.45 11.83
N GLN A 178 19.06 13.99 13.07
CA GLN A 178 19.56 14.66 14.28
C GLN A 178 21.10 14.69 14.32
N GLU A 179 21.74 13.57 13.99
CA GLU A 179 23.21 13.45 13.95
C GLU A 179 23.86 14.32 12.86
N ARG A 180 23.10 14.66 11.83
CA ARG A 180 23.50 15.69 10.85
C ARG A 180 23.30 17.12 11.35
N GLY A 181 22.91 17.32 12.60
CA GLY A 181 22.71 18.64 13.21
C GLY A 181 21.35 19.29 12.89
N ASN A 182 20.38 18.54 12.36
CA ASN A 182 19.05 19.06 12.08
C ASN A 182 18.13 18.94 13.30
N ILE A 183 17.23 19.89 13.45
CA ILE A 183 16.12 19.79 14.40
C ILE A 183 14.97 19.04 13.70
N VAL A 184 14.55 17.93 14.28
CA VAL A 184 13.50 17.10 13.72
C VAL A 184 12.21 17.26 14.52
N ALA A 185 11.11 17.57 13.83
CA ALA A 185 9.76 17.48 14.37
C ALA A 185 9.06 16.29 13.71
N MET A 186 8.40 15.44 14.49
CA MET A 186 7.66 14.30 14.01
C MET A 186 6.21 14.38 14.46
N THR A 187 5.29 14.05 13.55
CA THR A 187 3.87 13.86 13.85
C THR A 187 3.47 12.43 13.48
N GLY A 188 2.59 11.84 14.25
CA GLY A 188 2.05 10.51 13.98
C GLY A 188 0.82 10.26 14.86
N ASP A 189 -0.09 9.43 14.39
CA ASP A 189 -1.34 9.08 15.06
C ASP A 189 -1.42 7.58 15.42
N GLY A 190 -0.41 6.82 15.02
CA GLY A 190 -0.34 5.37 15.24
C GLY A 190 0.44 4.98 16.50
N VAL A 191 0.05 3.87 17.12
CA VAL A 191 0.79 3.24 18.22
C VAL A 191 2.24 2.94 17.79
N ASN A 192 2.46 2.67 16.51
CA ASN A 192 3.76 2.38 15.90
C ASN A 192 4.67 3.62 15.80
N ASP A 193 4.13 4.83 15.99
CA ASP A 193 4.89 6.07 15.94
C ASP A 193 5.44 6.47 17.32
N ALA A 194 4.85 5.97 18.39
CA ALA A 194 5.19 6.34 19.76
C ALA A 194 6.68 6.19 20.12
N PRO A 195 7.42 5.15 19.68
CA PRO A 195 8.85 5.04 19.95
C PRO A 195 9.69 6.13 19.29
N ALA A 196 9.34 6.51 18.06
CA ALA A 196 10.05 7.54 17.29
C ALA A 196 9.70 8.97 17.76
N LEU A 197 8.49 9.17 18.32
CA LEU A 197 8.06 10.45 18.90
C LEU A 197 8.77 10.78 20.22
N LYS A 198 9.41 9.78 20.87
CA LYS A 198 10.16 9.96 22.12
C LYS A 198 11.64 10.25 21.92
N GLN A 199 12.14 10.14 20.68
CA GLN A 199 13.54 10.50 20.33
C GLN A 199 13.68 12.00 20.23
#